data_93f4ef29dab09f47ef34ceaba706ce99
#
_entry.id   93f4ef29dab09f47ef34ceaba706ce99
#
_cell.length_a   1.000
_cell.length_b   1.000
_cell.length_c   1.000
_cell.angle_alpha   90.00
_cell.angle_beta   90.00
_cell.angle_gamma   90.00
#
_symmetry.space_group_name_H-M   'P 1'
#
loop_
_entity.id
_entity.type
_entity.pdbx_description
1 polymer ?
#
loop_
_entity_poly.entity_id
_entity_poly.type
_entity_poly.pdbx_seq_one_letter_code
_entity_poly.pdbx_strand_id
1 'polypeptide(L)'
;MKHKLFFLILAGILMTGNALADNQIKSAMSAAPASVSANAKVIDWNFKTLREGNNGWTCLPDRPDTPGNDPWCVNEPWLNFLNAYVKKEKPTYTEIGFAYMLMGDTPVSNNDPYATEPTSKEDWVTDLGAHLMMLIPNTDMLKNISTDHLNGGPWIMWPDTPYAHIMLPLENRQ
;
A
#
# COMPACT_ATOMS: atom_id res chain seq x y z
N MET A 1 14.91 28.82 -49.10
CA MET A 1 14.66 29.13 -47.67
C MET A 1 13.45 28.37 -47.20
N LYS A 2 13.53 27.08 -46.78
CA LYS A 2 12.45 26.29 -46.16
C LYS A 2 13.04 25.00 -45.57
N HIS A 3 13.77 25.05 -44.45
CA HIS A 3 14.10 23.88 -43.59
C HIS A 3 14.60 24.38 -42.23
N LYS A 4 13.69 24.88 -41.36
CA LYS A 4 14.01 25.12 -39.95
C LYS A 4 12.72 25.09 -39.06
N LEU A 5 11.91 24.06 -39.15
CA LEU A 5 10.75 24.00 -38.24
C LEU A 5 10.35 22.54 -37.82
N PHE A 6 11.33 21.63 -37.66
CA PHE A 6 10.94 20.24 -37.31
C PHE A 6 11.72 19.64 -36.12
N PHE A 7 12.47 20.42 -35.35
CA PHE A 7 13.30 19.88 -34.25
C PHE A 7 12.87 20.25 -32.83
N LEU A 8 11.77 20.99 -32.63
CA LEU A 8 11.35 21.45 -31.30
C LEU A 8 10.29 20.59 -30.59
N ILE A 9 9.67 19.61 -31.28
CA ILE A 9 8.56 18.84 -30.68
C ILE A 9 9.04 17.58 -29.94
N LEU A 10 10.23 17.05 -30.21
CA LEU A 10 10.72 15.80 -29.60
C LEU A 10 11.29 15.98 -28.18
N ALA A 11 11.73 17.17 -27.78
CA ALA A 11 12.30 17.43 -26.47
C ALA A 11 11.25 17.56 -25.35
N GLY A 12 10.00 17.95 -25.68
CA GLY A 12 8.93 18.13 -24.70
C GLY A 12 8.36 16.83 -24.13
N ILE A 13 8.36 15.75 -24.91
CA ILE A 13 7.78 14.45 -24.50
C ILE A 13 8.68 13.70 -23.50
N LEU A 14 10.00 13.86 -23.60
CA LEU A 14 10.94 13.22 -22.67
C LEU A 14 10.95 13.86 -21.28
N MET A 15 10.66 15.16 -21.16
CA MET A 15 10.63 15.84 -19.85
C MET A 15 9.37 15.51 -19.02
N THR A 16 8.24 15.25 -19.65
CA THR A 16 7.01 14.91 -18.93
C THR A 16 7.04 13.50 -18.34
N GLY A 17 7.69 12.54 -19.00
CA GLY A 17 7.81 11.17 -18.49
C GLY A 17 8.69 11.08 -17.25
N ASN A 18 9.76 11.83 -17.16
CA ASN A 18 10.65 11.84 -15.98
C ASN A 18 9.96 12.49 -14.76
N ALA A 19 9.23 13.60 -14.95
CA ALA A 19 8.54 14.28 -13.87
C ALA A 19 7.41 13.43 -13.24
N LEU A 20 6.70 12.64 -14.03
CA LEU A 20 5.67 11.70 -13.54
C LEU A 20 6.29 10.56 -12.72
N ALA A 21 7.38 9.97 -13.21
CA ALA A 21 8.09 8.92 -12.49
C ALA A 21 8.68 9.44 -11.17
N ASP A 22 9.24 10.63 -11.15
CA ASP A 22 9.78 11.27 -9.94
C ASP A 22 8.69 11.54 -8.90
N ASN A 23 7.49 11.97 -9.32
CA ASN A 23 6.35 12.16 -8.43
C ASN A 23 5.86 10.84 -7.84
N GLN A 24 5.78 9.78 -8.63
CA GLN A 24 5.42 8.44 -8.15
C GLN A 24 6.44 7.91 -7.14
N ILE A 25 7.74 8.04 -7.41
CA ILE A 25 8.80 7.64 -6.49
C ILE A 25 8.69 8.42 -5.17
N LYS A 26 8.47 9.73 -5.22
CA LYS A 26 8.30 10.56 -4.03
C LYS A 26 7.07 10.16 -3.22
N SER A 27 5.95 9.89 -3.88
CA SER A 27 4.73 9.39 -3.24
C SER A 27 4.99 8.04 -2.56
N ALA A 28 5.55 7.06 -3.27
CA ALA A 28 5.86 5.74 -2.71
C ALA A 28 6.76 5.83 -1.48
N MET A 29 7.79 6.71 -1.51
CA MET A 29 8.71 6.88 -0.38
C MET A 29 8.05 7.51 0.84
N SER A 30 6.94 8.23 0.71
CA SER A 30 6.22 8.81 1.85
C SER A 30 5.47 7.77 2.69
N ALA A 31 5.28 6.55 2.19
CA ALA A 31 4.60 5.47 2.89
C ALA A 31 5.31 5.00 4.17
N ALA A 32 6.62 5.19 4.29
CA ALA A 32 7.42 4.66 5.39
C ALA A 32 8.48 5.66 5.88
N PRO A 33 9.07 5.44 7.08
CA PRO A 33 10.19 6.25 7.55
C PRO A 33 11.36 6.23 6.56
N ALA A 34 12.13 7.32 6.50
CA ALA A 34 13.26 7.44 5.57
C ALA A 34 14.31 6.31 5.75
N SER A 35 14.48 5.78 6.96
CA SER A 35 15.33 4.62 7.23
C SER A 35 14.91 3.35 6.47
N VAL A 36 13.64 3.25 6.09
CA VAL A 36 13.08 2.16 5.28
C VAL A 36 13.00 2.58 3.81
N SER A 37 12.36 3.70 3.50
CA SER A 37 12.02 4.07 2.14
C SER A 37 13.21 4.58 1.29
N ALA A 38 14.27 5.12 1.92
CA ALA A 38 15.40 5.70 1.18
C ALA A 38 16.09 4.70 0.23
N ASN A 39 16.26 3.45 0.66
CA ASN A 39 16.91 2.38 -0.12
C ASN A 39 15.93 1.28 -0.57
N ALA A 40 14.63 1.51 -0.45
CA ALA A 40 13.62 0.58 -0.91
C ALA A 40 13.52 0.57 -2.45
N LYS A 41 13.16 -0.58 -3.00
CA LYS A 41 12.70 -0.68 -4.39
C LYS A 41 11.39 0.09 -4.53
N VAL A 42 11.19 0.79 -5.64
CA VAL A 42 9.90 1.41 -5.96
C VAL A 42 9.33 0.77 -7.22
N ILE A 43 8.08 0.35 -7.14
CA ILE A 43 7.31 -0.19 -8.27
C ILE A 43 6.01 0.59 -8.45
N ASP A 44 5.42 0.55 -9.64
CA ASP A 44 4.05 1.02 -9.85
C ASP A 44 3.02 -0.10 -9.58
N TRP A 45 1.73 0.20 -9.67
CA TRP A 45 0.64 -0.75 -9.46
C TRP A 45 0.48 -1.81 -10.57
N ASN A 46 1.27 -1.69 -11.66
CA ASN A 46 1.45 -2.75 -12.66
C ASN A 46 2.70 -3.61 -12.36
N PHE A 47 3.30 -3.45 -11.18
CA PHE A 47 4.53 -4.13 -10.74
C PHE A 47 5.77 -3.82 -11.60
N LYS A 48 5.75 -2.73 -12.36
CA LYS A 48 6.90 -2.23 -13.11
C LYS A 48 7.84 -1.47 -12.17
N THR A 49 9.14 -1.78 -12.22
CA THR A 49 10.16 -1.09 -11.44
C THR A 49 10.34 0.36 -11.92
N LEU A 50 10.18 1.30 -11.00
CA LEU A 50 10.44 2.73 -11.17
C LEU A 50 11.82 3.11 -10.63
N ARG A 51 12.26 2.46 -9.54
CA ARG A 51 13.57 2.63 -8.91
C ARG A 51 14.00 1.32 -8.29
N GLU A 52 15.26 0.92 -8.51
CA GLU A 52 15.85 -0.24 -7.81
C GLU A 52 16.11 0.09 -6.34
N GLY A 53 16.16 -0.95 -5.50
CA GLY A 53 16.45 -0.89 -4.07
C GLY A 53 17.30 -2.08 -3.61
N ASN A 54 17.79 -2.03 -2.38
CA ASN A 54 18.72 -3.04 -1.86
C ASN A 54 18.53 -3.42 -0.39
N ASN A 55 17.43 -2.99 0.24
CA ASN A 55 17.20 -3.20 1.68
C ASN A 55 16.05 -4.18 2.00
N GLY A 56 15.54 -4.91 1.01
CA GLY A 56 14.45 -5.88 1.17
C GLY A 56 13.04 -5.28 1.26
N TRP A 57 12.91 -3.95 1.09
CA TRP A 57 11.63 -3.26 1.06
C TRP A 57 11.23 -2.85 -0.35
N THR A 58 9.94 -2.89 -0.63
CA THR A 58 9.33 -2.42 -1.89
C THR A 58 8.24 -1.41 -1.56
N CYS A 59 8.33 -0.21 -2.14
CA CYS A 59 7.31 0.83 -1.96
C CYS A 59 6.52 1.03 -3.25
N LEU A 60 5.22 1.31 -3.09
CA LEU A 60 4.26 1.60 -4.15
C LEU A 60 3.70 3.01 -3.92
N PRO A 61 3.50 3.80 -4.99
CA PRO A 61 2.90 5.13 -4.88
C PRO A 61 1.43 5.06 -4.50
N ASP A 62 0.90 6.20 -4.16
CA ASP A 62 -0.54 6.44 -4.07
C ASP A 62 -1.29 5.85 -5.27
N ARG A 63 -2.44 5.26 -5.03
CA ARG A 63 -3.27 4.65 -6.07
C ARG A 63 -4.06 5.74 -6.80
N PRO A 64 -4.01 5.75 -8.14
CA PRO A 64 -4.70 6.80 -8.91
C PRO A 64 -6.23 6.61 -8.95
N ASP A 65 -6.73 5.45 -8.55
CA ASP A 65 -8.14 5.04 -8.60
C ASP A 65 -8.83 5.02 -7.23
N THR A 66 -8.14 5.43 -6.16
CA THR A 66 -8.67 5.56 -4.81
C THR A 66 -8.83 7.03 -4.41
N PRO A 67 -9.80 7.37 -3.52
CA PRO A 67 -9.99 8.76 -3.09
C PRO A 67 -8.98 9.20 -2.02
N GLY A 68 -8.28 8.26 -1.36
CA GLY A 68 -7.30 8.51 -0.32
C GLY A 68 -5.90 8.77 -0.85
N ASN A 69 -4.99 9.16 0.02
CA ASN A 69 -3.55 9.15 -0.25
C ASN A 69 -2.97 7.92 0.45
N ASP A 70 -2.85 6.83 -0.29
CA ASP A 70 -2.63 5.48 0.24
C ASP A 70 -1.36 4.78 -0.32
N PRO A 71 -0.18 5.41 -0.29
CA PRO A 71 1.07 4.77 -0.69
C PRO A 71 1.46 3.68 0.31
N TRP A 72 2.11 2.62 -0.18
CA TRP A 72 2.51 1.45 0.61
C TRP A 72 4.02 1.27 0.60
N CYS A 73 4.59 0.74 1.70
CA CYS A 73 5.96 0.26 1.71
C CYS A 73 6.02 -1.07 2.47
N VAL A 74 6.37 -2.15 1.78
CA VAL A 74 6.16 -3.53 2.21
C VAL A 74 7.45 -4.34 2.16
N ASN A 75 7.59 -5.34 3.05
CA ASN A 75 8.62 -6.36 2.91
C ASN A 75 8.16 -7.51 1.99
N GLU A 76 9.02 -8.47 1.71
CA GLU A 76 8.75 -9.55 0.75
C GLU A 76 7.50 -10.39 1.08
N PRO A 77 7.26 -10.86 2.34
CA PRO A 77 6.03 -11.60 2.66
C PRO A 77 4.76 -10.80 2.38
N TRP A 78 4.78 -9.50 2.66
CA TRP A 78 3.65 -8.63 2.37
C TRP A 78 3.48 -8.37 0.87
N LEU A 79 4.57 -8.26 0.12
CA LEU A 79 4.50 -8.15 -1.35
C LEU A 79 3.87 -9.40 -1.99
N ASN A 80 4.21 -10.59 -1.48
CA ASN A 80 3.59 -11.84 -1.92
C ASN A 80 2.10 -11.89 -1.58
N PHE A 81 1.71 -11.43 -0.39
CA PHE A 81 0.32 -11.26 0.00
C PHE A 81 -0.42 -10.31 -0.95
N LEU A 82 0.13 -9.14 -1.24
CA LEU A 82 -0.47 -8.16 -2.14
C LEU A 82 -0.67 -8.71 -3.56
N ASN A 83 0.32 -9.45 -4.08
CA ASN A 83 0.21 -10.12 -5.38
C ASN A 83 -0.96 -11.14 -5.41
N ALA A 84 -1.11 -11.94 -4.35
CA ALA A 84 -2.21 -12.89 -4.23
C ALA A 84 -3.56 -12.17 -4.10
N TYR A 85 -3.63 -11.11 -3.30
CA TYR A 85 -4.82 -10.28 -3.13
C TYR A 85 -5.32 -9.70 -4.46
N VAL A 86 -4.43 -9.08 -5.25
CA VAL A 86 -4.79 -8.52 -6.58
C VAL A 86 -5.31 -9.60 -7.53
N LYS A 87 -4.76 -10.82 -7.46
CA LYS A 87 -5.19 -11.97 -8.28
C LYS A 87 -6.39 -12.73 -7.71
N LYS A 88 -6.88 -12.36 -6.53
CA LYS A 88 -7.93 -13.07 -5.78
C LYS A 88 -7.53 -14.53 -5.45
N GLU A 89 -6.25 -14.77 -5.22
CA GLU A 89 -5.66 -16.05 -4.85
C GLU A 89 -5.40 -16.08 -3.34
N LYS A 90 -5.33 -17.28 -2.76
CA LYS A 90 -4.94 -17.44 -1.36
C LYS A 90 -3.46 -17.08 -1.20
N PRO A 91 -3.08 -16.11 -0.33
CA PRO A 91 -1.70 -15.76 -0.10
C PRO A 91 -0.93 -16.88 0.61
N THR A 92 0.36 -17.00 0.30
CA THR A 92 1.28 -17.91 0.96
C THR A 92 2.52 -17.17 1.41
N TYR A 93 2.85 -17.28 2.69
CA TYR A 93 4.05 -16.71 3.30
C TYR A 93 4.42 -17.51 4.56
N THR A 94 5.70 -17.60 4.85
CA THR A 94 6.25 -18.36 5.99
C THR A 94 6.93 -17.46 7.01
N GLU A 95 7.09 -16.19 6.70
CA GLU A 95 7.71 -15.19 7.56
C GLU A 95 6.72 -14.07 7.86
N ILE A 96 7.02 -13.28 8.91
CA ILE A 96 6.19 -12.13 9.29
C ILE A 96 6.26 -11.07 8.19
N GLY A 97 5.09 -10.65 7.71
CA GLY A 97 4.96 -9.53 6.78
C GLY A 97 4.75 -8.20 7.50
N PHE A 98 5.34 -7.14 6.97
CA PHE A 98 5.14 -5.78 7.42
C PHE A 98 4.81 -4.86 6.26
N ALA A 99 3.84 -3.97 6.47
CA ALA A 99 3.50 -2.91 5.53
C ALA A 99 3.31 -1.58 6.27
N TYR A 100 3.98 -0.55 5.81
CA TYR A 100 3.78 0.83 6.26
C TYR A 100 2.81 1.55 5.34
N MET A 101 1.87 2.29 5.94
CA MET A 101 0.98 3.26 5.28
C MET A 101 0.92 4.54 6.12
N LEU A 102 2.02 5.30 6.14
CA LEU A 102 2.14 6.49 7.02
C LEU A 102 1.35 7.70 6.53
N MET A 103 0.84 7.67 5.30
CA MET A 103 0.01 8.74 4.74
C MET A 103 -1.49 8.50 4.96
N GLY A 104 -1.86 7.36 5.55
CA GLY A 104 -3.24 6.92 5.71
C GLY A 104 -3.63 5.89 4.66
N ASP A 105 -4.93 5.69 4.51
CA ASP A 105 -5.53 4.75 3.56
C ASP A 105 -6.84 5.31 3.02
N THR A 106 -7.36 4.68 1.98
CA THR A 106 -8.72 4.93 1.51
C THR A 106 -9.74 4.21 2.40
N PRO A 107 -10.98 4.72 2.54
CA PRO A 107 -12.03 4.01 3.28
C PRO A 107 -12.27 2.60 2.73
N VAL A 108 -12.36 1.61 3.62
CA VAL A 108 -12.40 0.19 3.26
C VAL A 108 -13.29 -0.63 4.21
N SER A 109 -13.85 -1.74 3.74
CA SER A 109 -14.55 -2.70 4.60
C SER A 109 -13.59 -3.38 5.57
N ASN A 110 -13.99 -3.49 6.84
CA ASN A 110 -13.25 -4.25 7.84
C ASN A 110 -13.35 -5.77 7.62
N ASN A 111 -14.42 -6.25 6.99
CA ASN A 111 -14.74 -7.68 6.90
C ASN A 111 -14.60 -8.25 5.48
N ASP A 112 -14.90 -7.47 4.42
CA ASP A 112 -14.83 -7.92 3.03
C ASP A 112 -13.69 -7.23 2.28
N PRO A 113 -12.62 -7.96 1.92
CA PRO A 113 -11.47 -7.40 1.20
C PRO A 113 -11.81 -6.86 -0.20
N TYR A 114 -12.99 -7.18 -0.73
CA TYR A 114 -13.40 -6.81 -2.09
C TYR A 114 -14.65 -5.92 -2.15
N ALA A 115 -15.16 -5.47 -1.00
CA ALA A 115 -16.26 -4.52 -0.98
C ALA A 115 -15.81 -3.18 -1.59
N THR A 116 -16.65 -2.62 -2.45
CA THR A 116 -16.41 -1.32 -3.13
C THR A 116 -17.28 -0.21 -2.55
N GLU A 117 -18.21 -0.55 -1.65
CA GLU A 117 -19.13 0.37 -0.99
C GLU A 117 -19.51 -0.15 0.40
N PRO A 118 -19.92 0.71 1.34
CA PRO A 118 -20.32 0.31 2.68
C PRO A 118 -21.52 -0.63 2.67
N THR A 119 -21.42 -1.76 3.35
CA THR A 119 -22.56 -2.65 3.67
C THR A 119 -23.25 -2.24 4.97
N SER A 120 -22.47 -1.71 5.93
CA SER A 120 -22.94 -1.05 7.15
C SER A 120 -21.95 0.02 7.60
N LYS A 121 -22.35 0.90 8.52
CA LYS A 121 -21.43 1.90 9.10
C LYS A 121 -20.38 1.26 10.00
N GLU A 122 -20.76 0.17 10.67
CA GLU A 122 -19.89 -0.56 11.61
C GLU A 122 -18.82 -1.35 10.90
N ASP A 123 -19.04 -1.67 9.62
CA ASP A 123 -18.08 -2.40 8.79
C ASP A 123 -17.09 -1.47 8.07
N TRP A 124 -17.49 -0.24 7.77
CA TRP A 124 -16.71 0.66 6.92
C TRP A 124 -15.76 1.53 7.72
N VAL A 125 -14.46 1.27 7.60
CA VAL A 125 -13.40 2.03 8.28
C VAL A 125 -13.04 3.25 7.45
N THR A 126 -13.24 4.44 8.01
CA THR A 126 -13.03 5.73 7.31
C THR A 126 -11.90 6.57 7.87
N ASP A 127 -11.37 6.22 9.04
CA ASP A 127 -10.38 6.99 9.80
C ASP A 127 -9.02 6.28 9.86
N LEU A 128 -8.63 5.67 8.77
CA LEU A 128 -7.32 5.02 8.61
C LEU A 128 -6.23 6.08 8.42
N GLY A 129 -5.78 6.68 9.53
CA GLY A 129 -4.60 7.52 9.58
C GLY A 129 -3.30 6.70 9.40
N ALA A 130 -2.18 7.28 9.83
CA ALA A 130 -0.90 6.57 9.78
C ALA A 130 -0.96 5.24 10.55
N HIS A 131 -0.60 4.15 9.89
CA HIS A 131 -0.64 2.82 10.49
C HIS A 131 0.43 1.88 9.91
N LEU A 132 0.63 0.79 10.62
CA LEU A 132 1.41 -0.37 10.21
C LEU A 132 0.48 -1.57 10.10
N MET A 133 0.70 -2.44 9.12
CA MET A 133 0.01 -3.71 9.00
C MET A 133 0.97 -4.87 9.18
N MET A 134 0.49 -5.98 9.77
CA MET A 134 1.33 -7.14 10.04
C MET A 134 0.65 -8.44 9.61
N LEU A 135 1.37 -9.27 8.87
CA LEU A 135 1.01 -10.65 8.57
C LEU A 135 1.69 -11.60 9.55
N ILE A 136 0.93 -12.53 10.09
CA ILE A 136 1.42 -13.59 10.98
C ILE A 136 1.20 -14.93 10.29
N PRO A 137 2.25 -15.72 9.99
CA PRO A 137 2.11 -17.00 9.29
C PRO A 137 1.24 -18.03 10.03
N ASN A 138 1.32 -18.05 11.35
CA ASN A 138 0.44 -18.87 12.19
C ASN A 138 -0.81 -18.07 12.58
N THR A 139 -1.89 -18.23 11.82
CA THR A 139 -3.16 -17.53 12.04
C THR A 139 -3.84 -17.89 13.39
N ASP A 140 -3.47 -18.98 14.06
CA ASP A 140 -3.95 -19.26 15.41
C ASP A 140 -3.53 -18.20 16.42
N MET A 141 -2.45 -17.47 16.16
CA MET A 141 -1.99 -16.36 16.99
C MET A 141 -2.88 -15.12 16.91
N LEU A 142 -3.75 -15.04 15.89
CA LEU A 142 -4.68 -13.92 15.71
C LEU A 142 -5.93 -14.05 16.59
N LYS A 143 -6.25 -15.23 17.11
CA LYS A 143 -7.53 -15.56 17.79
C LYS A 143 -7.86 -14.67 18.99
N ASN A 144 -6.86 -14.07 19.65
CA ASN A 144 -7.05 -13.25 20.83
C ASN A 144 -6.93 -11.74 20.54
N ILE A 145 -6.79 -11.34 19.28
CA ILE A 145 -6.77 -9.95 18.87
C ILE A 145 -8.20 -9.55 18.49
N SER A 146 -8.64 -8.36 18.91
CA SER A 146 -9.96 -7.84 18.58
C SER A 146 -10.18 -7.77 17.06
N THR A 147 -11.40 -7.99 16.61
CA THR A 147 -11.84 -7.67 15.24
C THR A 147 -12.56 -6.33 15.16
N ASP A 148 -12.79 -5.69 16.30
CA ASP A 148 -13.43 -4.38 16.41
C ASP A 148 -12.39 -3.29 16.13
N HIS A 149 -12.52 -2.60 15.01
CA HIS A 149 -11.65 -1.50 14.62
C HIS A 149 -11.80 -0.25 15.49
N LEU A 150 -12.83 -0.18 16.32
CA LEU A 150 -13.08 0.95 17.24
C LEU A 150 -12.51 0.70 18.65
N ASN A 151 -11.81 -0.40 18.88
CA ASN A 151 -11.27 -0.76 20.20
C ASN A 151 -10.14 0.18 20.70
N GLY A 152 -9.65 1.11 19.86
CA GLY A 152 -8.60 2.06 20.19
C GLY A 152 -7.17 1.49 20.12
N GLY A 153 -6.99 0.19 19.88
CA GLY A 153 -5.71 -0.51 19.75
C GLY A 153 -5.60 -1.31 18.47
N PRO A 154 -4.66 -2.29 18.40
CA PRO A 154 -4.56 -3.19 17.26
C PRO A 154 -5.83 -4.05 17.08
N TRP A 155 -6.19 -4.31 15.82
CA TRP A 155 -7.31 -5.18 15.48
C TRP A 155 -7.01 -6.02 14.24
N ILE A 156 -7.84 -7.06 14.01
CA ILE A 156 -7.78 -7.87 12.79
C ILE A 156 -8.70 -7.26 11.75
N MET A 157 -8.14 -6.89 10.62
CA MET A 157 -8.89 -6.55 9.41
C MET A 157 -9.08 -7.80 8.57
N TRP A 158 -10.23 -7.92 7.91
CA TRP A 158 -10.67 -9.05 7.09
C TRP A 158 -10.65 -10.40 7.83
N PRO A 159 -11.20 -10.44 9.06
CA PRO A 159 -11.26 -11.69 9.83
C PRO A 159 -11.93 -12.80 9.04
N ASP A 160 -11.61 -14.05 9.36
CA ASP A 160 -12.18 -15.25 8.72
C ASP A 160 -11.96 -15.35 7.20
N THR A 161 -11.11 -14.51 6.62
CA THR A 161 -10.68 -14.57 5.23
C THR A 161 -9.22 -15.02 5.13
N PRO A 162 -8.77 -15.48 3.95
CA PRO A 162 -7.34 -15.75 3.72
C PRO A 162 -6.45 -14.49 3.80
N TYR A 163 -7.05 -13.32 3.86
CA TYR A 163 -6.38 -12.02 3.88
C TYR A 163 -6.36 -11.36 5.26
N ALA A 164 -6.73 -12.09 6.32
CA ALA A 164 -6.72 -11.59 7.69
C ALA A 164 -5.32 -11.10 8.09
N HIS A 165 -5.24 -9.88 8.61
CA HIS A 165 -3.99 -9.27 9.05
C HIS A 165 -4.22 -8.33 10.23
N ILE A 166 -3.15 -8.00 10.96
CA ILE A 166 -3.22 -7.08 12.09
C ILE A 166 -3.03 -5.65 11.59
N MET A 167 -3.95 -4.77 11.98
CA MET A 167 -3.84 -3.32 11.86
C MET A 167 -3.27 -2.74 13.15
N LEU A 168 -2.25 -1.89 13.05
CA LEU A 168 -1.60 -1.21 14.17
C LEU A 168 -1.65 0.30 13.93
N PRO A 169 -2.62 1.01 14.53
CA PRO A 169 -2.68 2.46 14.40
C PRO A 169 -1.45 3.10 15.07
N LEU A 170 -0.87 4.10 14.43
CA LEU A 170 0.26 4.88 14.93
C LEU A 170 -0.14 6.27 15.40
N GLU A 171 -1.38 6.65 15.19
CA GLU A 171 -1.98 7.92 15.63
C GLU A 171 -3.21 7.65 16.49
N ASN A 172 -3.59 8.65 17.31
CA ASN A 172 -4.84 8.59 18.05
C ASN A 172 -6.01 8.63 17.08
N ARG A 173 -6.80 7.57 17.05
CA ARG A 173 -8.07 7.52 16.33
C ARG A 173 -9.15 8.17 17.21
N GLN A 174 -9.93 9.07 16.62
CA GLN A 174 -11.03 9.78 17.30
C GLN A 174 -12.38 9.12 17.03
#